data_cd986c1a266ea28958b516b316597efe
#
_entry.id   cd986c1a266ea28958b516b316597efe
#
_cell.length_a   1.000
_cell.length_b   1.000
_cell.length_c   1.000
_cell.angle_alpha   90.00
_cell.angle_beta   90.00
_cell.angle_gamma   90.00
#
_symmetry.space_group_name_H-M   'P 1'
#
loop_
_entity.id
_entity.type
_entity.pdbx_description
1 polymer ?
#
loop_
_entity_poly.entity_id
_entity_poly.type
_entity_poly.pdbx_seq_one_letter_code
_entity_poly.pdbx_strand_id
1 'polypeptide(L)'
;MLCYGARLFEPFVSYTQRKGTVITMKENQEKKSKLSGLGATLQLGNKPLWKERVSYFFVNLGNIPIMTMVNAYLSIFYTDTLGMDAKVVGTMFLIARVFDGVNDPFIGYFIDRAPNSKFGKFRRILIVGTIICTLNYAVVWMGPAYVSDSMKVMVAYISYMLLGVTFPVMDISLNSMLPVMTSDMEERNFLAMLKNFAYGLGGGLNLIA
;
A
#
# COMPACT_ATOMS: atom_id res chain seq x y z
N MET A 1 43.30 -50.73 -6.13
CA MET A 1 42.71 -50.32 -7.43
C MET A 1 41.60 -49.31 -7.30
N LEU A 2 41.62 -48.44 -6.27
CA LEU A 2 40.54 -47.51 -5.91
C LEU A 2 40.96 -46.00 -5.90
N CYS A 3 42.19 -45.65 -6.32
CA CYS A 3 42.70 -44.29 -6.32
C CYS A 3 42.78 -43.62 -7.67
N TYR A 4 42.32 -44.25 -8.75
CA TYR A 4 42.43 -43.67 -10.10
C TYR A 4 41.16 -42.96 -10.59
N GLY A 5 40.01 -43.18 -9.94
CA GLY A 5 38.73 -42.58 -10.31
C GLY A 5 38.50 -41.14 -9.81
N ALA A 6 39.20 -40.72 -8.74
CA ALA A 6 38.97 -39.42 -8.14
C ALA A 6 39.58 -38.24 -8.91
N ARG A 7 40.63 -38.47 -9.69
CA ARG A 7 41.31 -37.40 -10.45
C ARG A 7 40.62 -36.98 -11.74
N LEU A 8 39.72 -37.80 -12.29
CA LEU A 8 38.96 -37.46 -13.50
C LEU A 8 37.74 -36.59 -13.27
N PHE A 9 37.24 -36.50 -11.99
CA PHE A 9 36.06 -35.71 -11.65
C PHE A 9 36.39 -34.30 -11.15
N GLU A 10 37.61 -34.04 -10.69
CA GLU A 10 37.97 -32.67 -10.15
C GLU A 10 37.83 -31.55 -11.17
N PRO A 11 38.21 -31.68 -12.48
CA PRO A 11 38.05 -30.57 -13.42
C PRO A 11 36.57 -30.31 -13.76
N PHE A 12 35.70 -31.33 -13.68
CA PHE A 12 34.29 -31.18 -14.00
C PHE A 12 33.52 -30.48 -12.85
N VAL A 13 33.82 -30.81 -11.60
CA VAL A 13 33.25 -30.16 -10.41
C VAL A 13 33.67 -28.68 -10.32
N SER A 14 34.96 -28.39 -10.59
CA SER A 14 35.47 -27.02 -10.59
C SER A 14 34.87 -26.18 -11.72
N TYR A 15 34.59 -26.77 -12.88
CA TYR A 15 33.97 -26.12 -14.03
C TYR A 15 32.50 -25.78 -13.75
N THR A 16 31.76 -26.68 -13.11
CA THR A 16 30.34 -26.48 -12.74
C THR A 16 30.21 -25.43 -11.64
N GLN A 17 31.10 -25.45 -10.64
CA GLN A 17 31.15 -24.42 -9.61
C GLN A 17 31.49 -23.04 -10.17
N ARG A 18 32.48 -22.94 -11.10
CA ARG A 18 32.79 -21.64 -11.73
C ARG A 18 31.64 -21.12 -12.59
N LYS A 19 30.93 -21.97 -13.33
CA LYS A 19 29.75 -21.55 -14.10
C LYS A 19 28.62 -21.10 -13.16
N GLY A 20 28.36 -21.82 -12.08
CA GLY A 20 27.38 -21.43 -11.08
C GLY A 20 27.70 -20.07 -10.46
N THR A 21 28.96 -19.84 -10.07
CA THR A 21 29.40 -18.57 -9.49
C THR A 21 29.33 -17.41 -10.49
N VAL A 22 29.69 -17.65 -11.77
CA VAL A 22 29.62 -16.63 -12.83
C VAL A 22 28.17 -16.29 -13.18
N ILE A 23 27.26 -17.27 -13.19
CA ILE A 23 25.83 -17.04 -13.44
C ILE A 23 25.23 -16.24 -12.29
N THR A 24 25.54 -16.58 -11.04
CA THR A 24 25.06 -15.85 -9.85
C THR A 24 25.64 -14.43 -9.78
N MET A 25 26.90 -14.24 -10.19
CA MET A 25 27.49 -12.89 -10.28
C MET A 25 26.85 -12.04 -11.40
N LYS A 26 26.58 -12.64 -12.57
CA LYS A 26 25.88 -11.94 -13.65
C LYS A 26 24.45 -11.58 -13.28
N GLU A 27 23.72 -12.48 -12.64
CA GLU A 27 22.37 -12.25 -12.16
C GLU A 27 22.32 -11.18 -11.06
N ASN A 28 23.30 -11.16 -10.14
CA ASN A 28 23.47 -10.12 -9.14
C ASN A 28 23.90 -8.78 -9.76
N GLN A 29 24.70 -8.77 -10.78
CA GLN A 29 25.08 -7.58 -11.53
C GLN A 29 23.88 -7.01 -12.30
N GLU A 30 23.08 -7.87 -12.92
CA GLU A 30 21.87 -7.47 -13.65
C GLU A 30 20.76 -6.99 -12.70
N LYS A 31 20.60 -7.62 -11.53
CA LYS A 31 19.77 -7.10 -10.42
C LYS A 31 20.29 -5.76 -9.90
N LYS A 32 21.61 -5.61 -9.70
CA LYS A 32 22.21 -4.32 -9.31
C LYS A 32 22.04 -3.25 -10.38
N SER A 33 22.16 -3.58 -11.66
CA SER A 33 21.95 -2.62 -12.76
C SER A 33 20.47 -2.21 -12.90
N LYS A 34 19.53 -3.14 -12.74
CA LYS A 34 18.08 -2.85 -12.66
C LYS A 34 17.73 -2.05 -11.41
N LEU A 35 18.34 -2.36 -10.28
CA LEU A 35 18.20 -1.58 -9.04
C LEU A 35 18.89 -0.20 -9.13
N SER A 36 20.01 -0.05 -9.84
CA SER A 36 20.65 1.25 -10.05
C SER A 36 19.87 2.15 -11.00
N GLY A 37 19.19 1.57 -12.00
CA GLY A 37 18.23 2.31 -12.83
C GLY A 37 16.97 2.76 -12.05
N LEU A 38 16.53 1.98 -11.05
CA LEU A 38 15.49 2.38 -10.10
C LEU A 38 16.04 3.37 -9.05
N GLY A 39 17.31 3.28 -8.70
CA GLY A 39 17.98 4.12 -7.71
C GLY A 39 18.42 5.48 -8.23
N ALA A 40 18.43 5.68 -9.54
CA ALA A 40 18.75 7.00 -10.13
C ALA A 40 17.61 8.02 -9.94
N THR A 41 16.38 7.56 -9.65
CA THR A 41 15.24 8.42 -9.30
C THR A 41 14.92 8.42 -7.80
N LEU A 42 15.51 7.52 -7.02
CA LEU A 42 15.40 7.43 -5.58
C LEU A 42 16.82 7.21 -5.05
N GLN A 43 17.34 8.13 -4.27
CA GLN A 43 18.64 8.03 -3.62
C GLN A 43 18.71 6.78 -2.73
N LEU A 44 18.82 5.59 -3.35
CA LEU A 44 19.07 4.34 -2.64
C LEU A 44 20.48 4.41 -2.05
N GLY A 45 20.55 4.65 -0.77
CA GLY A 45 21.80 4.67 -0.02
C GLY A 45 22.10 5.97 0.74
N ASN A 46 21.35 7.06 0.52
CA ASN A 46 21.40 8.25 1.37
C ASN A 46 20.23 8.26 2.37
N LYS A 47 20.50 8.73 3.59
CA LYS A 47 19.46 8.99 4.57
C LYS A 47 18.41 9.93 3.97
N PRO A 48 17.12 9.64 4.11
CA PRO A 48 16.07 10.49 3.54
C PRO A 48 16.22 11.92 4.08
N LEU A 49 16.08 12.90 3.19
CA LEU A 49 16.11 14.32 3.55
C LEU A 49 15.04 14.60 4.61
N TRP A 50 15.31 15.53 5.52
CA TRP A 50 14.33 15.93 6.55
C TRP A 50 12.94 16.25 5.95
N LYS A 51 12.91 16.89 4.79
CA LYS A 51 11.67 17.19 4.06
C LYS A 51 10.88 15.94 3.67
N GLU A 52 11.56 14.86 3.29
CA GLU A 52 10.92 13.58 2.93
C GLU A 52 10.34 12.87 4.15
N ARG A 53 11.02 12.92 5.31
CA ARG A 53 10.53 12.39 6.57
C ARG A 53 9.27 13.12 7.04
N VAL A 54 9.30 14.45 6.99
CA VAL A 54 8.16 15.30 7.36
C VAL A 54 6.99 15.07 6.41
N SER A 55 7.23 15.02 5.10
CA SER A 55 6.18 14.72 4.12
C SER A 55 5.55 13.35 4.36
N TYR A 56 6.37 12.33 4.62
CA TYR A 56 5.90 10.98 4.94
C TYR A 56 5.03 10.95 6.20
N PHE A 57 5.42 11.68 7.24
CA PHE A 57 4.64 11.85 8.46
C PHE A 57 3.26 12.46 8.18
N PHE A 58 3.21 13.60 7.48
CA PHE A 58 1.94 14.29 7.21
C PHE A 58 1.00 13.49 6.31
N VAL A 59 1.53 12.75 5.33
CA VAL A 59 0.70 11.87 4.48
C VAL A 59 0.10 10.74 5.32
N ASN A 60 0.87 10.13 6.23
CA ASN A 60 0.34 9.10 7.12
C ASN A 60 -0.65 9.68 8.13
N LEU A 61 -0.40 10.88 8.66
CA LEU A 61 -1.31 11.57 9.57
C LEU A 61 -2.67 11.85 8.90
N GLY A 62 -2.68 12.20 7.60
CA GLY A 62 -3.92 12.45 6.84
C GLY A 62 -4.64 11.16 6.41
N ASN A 63 -3.92 10.04 6.27
CA ASN A 63 -4.50 8.77 5.83
C ASN A 63 -5.42 8.13 6.90
N ILE A 64 -5.04 8.16 8.15
CA ILE A 64 -5.73 7.49 9.26
C ILE A 64 -7.14 8.06 9.54
N PRO A 65 -7.35 9.38 9.61
CA PRO A 65 -8.66 9.94 9.87
C PRO A 65 -9.75 9.43 8.91
N ILE A 66 -9.40 9.19 7.66
CA ILE A 66 -10.32 8.70 6.62
C ILE A 66 -10.98 7.38 7.07
N MET A 67 -10.19 6.38 7.41
CA MET A 67 -10.71 5.06 7.81
C MET A 67 -11.27 5.05 9.23
N THR A 68 -10.72 5.84 10.15
CA THR A 68 -11.24 5.94 11.52
C THR A 68 -12.64 6.53 11.51
N MET A 69 -12.87 7.59 10.75
CA MET A 69 -14.20 8.19 10.58
C MET A 69 -15.20 7.20 9.96
N VAL A 70 -14.82 6.49 8.92
CA VAL A 70 -15.68 5.47 8.31
C VAL A 70 -16.02 4.36 9.30
N ASN A 71 -15.04 3.81 10.00
CA ASN A 71 -15.27 2.70 10.92
C ASN A 71 -16.05 3.10 12.18
N ALA A 72 -15.86 4.31 12.69
CA ALA A 72 -16.48 4.77 13.93
C ALA A 72 -17.87 5.40 13.72
N TYR A 73 -18.02 6.22 12.70
CA TYR A 73 -19.18 7.10 12.57
C TYR A 73 -20.11 6.79 11.40
N LEU A 74 -19.64 6.09 10.36
CA LEU A 74 -20.48 5.85 9.17
C LEU A 74 -21.73 5.03 9.48
N SER A 75 -21.63 4.04 10.38
CA SER A 75 -22.77 3.25 10.81
C SER A 75 -23.85 4.12 11.47
N ILE A 76 -23.44 4.98 12.42
CA ILE A 76 -24.32 5.89 13.15
C ILE A 76 -24.96 6.90 12.18
N PHE A 77 -24.14 7.45 11.26
CA PHE A 77 -24.65 8.38 10.27
C PHE A 77 -25.71 7.76 9.36
N TYR A 78 -25.52 6.52 8.90
CA TYR A 78 -26.48 5.84 8.04
C TYR A 78 -27.75 5.44 8.78
N THR A 79 -27.64 5.00 10.05
CA THR A 79 -28.82 4.59 10.83
C THR A 79 -29.58 5.79 11.40
N ASP A 80 -28.90 6.70 12.07
CA ASP A 80 -29.54 7.75 12.86
C ASP A 80 -29.87 8.99 12.01
N THR A 81 -28.95 9.39 11.10
CA THR A 81 -29.17 10.61 10.30
C THR A 81 -29.97 10.31 9.02
N LEU A 82 -29.66 9.22 8.35
CA LEU A 82 -30.33 8.87 7.08
C LEU A 82 -31.53 7.95 7.26
N GLY A 83 -31.76 7.42 8.48
CA GLY A 83 -32.89 6.57 8.82
C GLY A 83 -32.88 5.19 8.13
N MET A 84 -31.68 4.67 7.78
CA MET A 84 -31.55 3.36 7.17
C MET A 84 -31.68 2.26 8.22
N ASP A 85 -32.28 1.11 7.83
CA ASP A 85 -32.38 -0.04 8.73
C ASP A 85 -30.97 -0.55 9.11
N ALA A 86 -30.71 -0.68 10.42
CA ALA A 86 -29.44 -1.16 10.96
C ALA A 86 -29.03 -2.55 10.40
N LYS A 87 -30.01 -3.41 10.06
CA LYS A 87 -29.72 -4.72 9.42
C LYS A 87 -29.14 -4.55 8.03
N VAL A 88 -29.66 -3.59 7.26
CA VAL A 88 -29.16 -3.28 5.90
C VAL A 88 -27.75 -2.73 5.97
N VAL A 89 -27.49 -1.80 6.88
CA VAL A 89 -26.17 -1.21 7.12
C VAL A 89 -25.17 -2.27 7.59
N GLY A 90 -25.57 -3.12 8.54
CA GLY A 90 -24.73 -4.23 9.02
C GLY A 90 -24.38 -5.24 7.93
N THR A 91 -25.36 -5.58 7.07
CA THR A 91 -25.13 -6.47 5.92
C THR A 91 -24.17 -5.84 4.91
N MET A 92 -24.27 -4.53 4.67
CA MET A 92 -23.35 -3.77 3.81
C MET A 92 -21.91 -3.89 4.31
N PHE A 93 -21.67 -3.66 5.59
CA PHE A 93 -20.34 -3.78 6.18
C PHE A 93 -19.81 -5.21 6.10
N LEU A 94 -20.67 -6.22 6.33
CA LEU A 94 -20.27 -7.62 6.23
C LEU A 94 -19.80 -7.98 4.79
N ILE A 95 -20.63 -7.64 3.80
CA ILE A 95 -20.31 -7.90 2.39
C ILE A 95 -19.03 -7.19 1.98
N ALA A 96 -18.86 -5.93 2.39
CA ALA A 96 -17.67 -5.17 2.09
C ALA A 96 -16.41 -5.80 2.71
N ARG A 97 -16.46 -6.30 3.95
CA ARG A 97 -15.32 -6.99 4.57
C ARG A 97 -14.88 -8.25 3.82
N VAL A 98 -15.85 -9.03 3.34
CA VAL A 98 -15.56 -10.20 2.51
C VAL A 98 -14.94 -9.77 1.18
N PHE A 99 -15.48 -8.71 0.58
CA PHE A 99 -14.96 -8.14 -0.66
C PHE A 99 -13.54 -7.60 -0.50
N ASP A 100 -13.24 -6.86 0.56
CA ASP A 100 -11.90 -6.32 0.87
C ASP A 100 -10.87 -7.46 0.98
N GLY A 101 -11.20 -8.54 1.69
CA GLY A 101 -10.32 -9.70 1.85
C GLY A 101 -9.93 -10.37 0.53
N VAL A 102 -10.79 -10.32 -0.47
CA VAL A 102 -10.51 -10.83 -1.82
C VAL A 102 -9.79 -9.78 -2.67
N ASN A 103 -10.20 -8.52 -2.57
CA ASN A 103 -9.74 -7.44 -3.42
C ASN A 103 -8.31 -6.98 -3.12
N ASP A 104 -7.90 -6.93 -1.86
CA ASP A 104 -6.59 -6.43 -1.44
C ASP A 104 -5.40 -7.16 -2.08
N PRO A 105 -5.36 -8.50 -2.17
CA PRO A 105 -4.31 -9.22 -2.90
C PRO A 105 -4.25 -8.85 -4.39
N PHE A 106 -5.40 -8.66 -5.03
CA PHE A 106 -5.45 -8.25 -6.44
C PHE A 106 -4.90 -6.85 -6.63
N ILE A 107 -5.28 -5.90 -5.78
CA ILE A 107 -4.77 -4.53 -5.82
C ILE A 107 -3.25 -4.53 -5.62
N GLY A 108 -2.72 -5.26 -4.64
CA GLY A 108 -1.29 -5.42 -4.42
C GLY A 108 -0.57 -5.93 -5.67
N TYR A 109 -1.11 -6.98 -6.29
CA TYR A 109 -0.56 -7.53 -7.53
C TYR A 109 -0.54 -6.53 -8.70
N PHE A 110 -1.60 -5.75 -8.88
CA PHE A 110 -1.66 -4.71 -9.92
C PHE A 110 -0.67 -3.57 -9.63
N ILE A 111 -0.56 -3.13 -8.39
CA ILE A 111 0.40 -2.12 -7.98
C ILE A 111 1.84 -2.60 -8.24
N ASP A 112 2.14 -3.86 -7.93
CA ASP A 112 3.48 -4.42 -8.14
C ASP A 112 3.86 -4.55 -9.63
N ARG A 113 2.89 -4.72 -10.51
CA ARG A 113 3.10 -4.80 -11.96
C ARG A 113 2.98 -3.47 -12.70
N ALA A 114 2.58 -2.41 -12.02
CA ALA A 114 2.42 -1.10 -12.65
C ALA A 114 3.76 -0.61 -13.26
N PRO A 115 3.73 0.01 -14.45
CA PRO A 115 4.93 0.47 -15.15
C PRO A 115 5.64 1.59 -14.38
N ASN A 116 6.97 1.56 -14.42
CA ASN A 116 7.79 2.62 -13.83
C ASN A 116 7.56 3.93 -14.57
N SER A 117 7.34 5.01 -13.81
CA SER A 117 7.19 6.37 -14.33
C SER A 117 8.42 7.22 -14.00
N LYS A 118 8.61 8.32 -14.72
CA LYS A 118 9.68 9.32 -14.47
C LYS A 118 9.65 9.88 -13.04
N PHE A 119 8.47 9.93 -12.41
CA PHE A 119 8.26 10.39 -11.03
C PHE A 119 8.31 9.28 -9.99
N GLY A 120 8.66 8.05 -10.35
CA GLY A 120 8.54 6.88 -9.51
C GLY A 120 7.15 6.22 -9.60
N LYS A 121 7.12 4.89 -9.50
CA LYS A 121 5.91 4.08 -9.63
C LYS A 121 4.90 4.40 -8.52
N PHE A 122 5.32 4.31 -7.27
CA PHE A 122 4.44 4.45 -6.11
C PHE A 122 3.94 5.88 -5.91
N ARG A 123 4.75 6.90 -6.17
CA ARG A 123 4.34 8.32 -6.06
C ARG A 123 3.19 8.65 -7.00
N ARG A 124 3.25 8.17 -8.25
CA ARG A 124 2.18 8.40 -9.22
C ARG A 124 0.88 7.73 -8.81
N ILE A 125 0.94 6.45 -8.39
CA ILE A 125 -0.25 5.70 -7.96
C ILE A 125 -0.83 6.33 -6.69
N LEU A 126 0.02 6.76 -5.76
CA LEU A 126 -0.42 7.44 -4.54
C LEU A 126 -1.18 8.74 -4.84
N ILE A 127 -0.65 9.60 -5.71
CA ILE A 127 -1.31 10.87 -6.05
C ILE A 127 -2.67 10.62 -6.71
N VAL A 128 -2.73 9.76 -7.73
CA VAL A 128 -3.97 9.43 -8.42
C VAL A 128 -4.95 8.73 -7.47
N GLY A 129 -4.47 7.76 -6.70
CA GLY A 129 -5.26 7.03 -5.70
C GLY A 129 -5.84 7.96 -4.64
N THR A 130 -5.05 8.93 -4.15
CA THR A 130 -5.53 9.90 -3.15
C THR A 130 -6.64 10.78 -3.71
N ILE A 131 -6.51 11.29 -4.94
CA ILE A 131 -7.55 12.12 -5.56
C ILE A 131 -8.85 11.32 -5.72
N ILE A 132 -8.77 10.11 -6.28
CA ILE A 132 -9.93 9.23 -6.48
C ILE A 132 -10.56 8.84 -5.13
N CYS A 133 -9.74 8.48 -4.14
CA CYS A 133 -10.20 8.12 -2.80
C CYS A 133 -10.90 9.30 -2.12
N THR A 134 -10.37 10.51 -2.21
CA THR A 134 -10.98 11.72 -1.63
C THR A 134 -12.34 12.03 -2.25
N LEU A 135 -12.44 11.95 -3.57
CA LEU A 135 -13.72 12.14 -4.27
C LEU A 135 -14.74 11.08 -3.85
N ASN A 136 -14.33 9.82 -3.82
CA ASN A 136 -15.22 8.74 -3.40
C ASN A 136 -15.62 8.86 -1.92
N TYR A 137 -14.69 9.29 -1.04
CA TYR A 137 -14.99 9.56 0.36
C TYR A 137 -16.09 10.63 0.51
N ALA A 138 -16.04 11.70 -0.27
CA ALA A 138 -17.11 12.69 -0.29
C ALA A 138 -18.45 12.08 -0.74
N VAL A 139 -18.43 11.18 -1.75
CA VAL A 139 -19.64 10.50 -2.21
C VAL A 139 -20.20 9.55 -1.14
N VAL A 140 -19.38 8.85 -0.37
CA VAL A 140 -19.84 7.96 0.73
C VAL A 140 -20.64 8.72 1.77
N TRP A 141 -20.21 9.95 2.13
CA TRP A 141 -20.89 10.77 3.15
C TRP A 141 -22.06 11.57 2.57
N MET A 142 -21.91 12.16 1.41
CA MET A 142 -22.90 13.08 0.84
C MET A 142 -23.86 12.38 -0.11
N GLY A 143 -23.41 11.37 -0.86
CA GLY A 143 -24.22 10.70 -1.91
C GLY A 143 -25.60 10.24 -1.43
N PRO A 144 -25.67 9.42 -0.36
CA PRO A 144 -26.95 8.94 0.15
C PRO A 144 -27.88 10.03 0.68
N ALA A 145 -27.32 11.18 1.12
CA ALA A 145 -28.09 12.30 1.66
C ALA A 145 -28.83 13.11 0.57
N TYR A 146 -28.31 13.15 -0.66
CA TYR A 146 -28.88 13.93 -1.77
C TYR A 146 -29.77 13.11 -2.71
N VAL A 147 -29.96 11.83 -2.44
CA VAL A 147 -30.73 10.92 -3.31
C VAL A 147 -32.07 10.57 -2.64
N SER A 148 -33.07 10.25 -3.42
CA SER A 148 -34.39 9.82 -2.93
C SER A 148 -34.29 8.55 -2.09
N ASP A 149 -35.25 8.36 -1.16
CA ASP A 149 -35.25 7.25 -0.19
C ASP A 149 -35.11 5.88 -0.83
N SER A 150 -35.71 5.68 -2.01
CA SER A 150 -35.62 4.43 -2.76
C SER A 150 -34.22 4.09 -3.24
N MET A 151 -33.35 5.08 -3.45
CA MET A 151 -32.01 4.91 -4.00
C MET A 151 -30.88 5.07 -2.93
N LYS A 152 -31.21 5.52 -1.73
CA LYS A 152 -30.23 5.73 -0.64
C LYS A 152 -29.39 4.49 -0.38
N VAL A 153 -30.04 3.35 -0.20
CA VAL A 153 -29.37 2.09 0.10
C VAL A 153 -28.44 1.69 -1.03
N MET A 154 -28.89 1.80 -2.27
CA MET A 154 -28.08 1.42 -3.45
C MET A 154 -26.83 2.30 -3.58
N VAL A 155 -26.99 3.63 -3.41
CA VAL A 155 -25.88 4.57 -3.48
C VAL A 155 -24.89 4.34 -2.33
N ALA A 156 -25.38 4.09 -1.11
CA ALA A 156 -24.54 3.74 0.03
C ALA A 156 -23.70 2.48 -0.23
N TYR A 157 -24.32 1.39 -0.74
CA TYR A 157 -23.62 0.16 -1.07
C TYR A 157 -22.53 0.38 -2.13
N ILE A 158 -22.88 1.03 -3.25
CA ILE A 158 -21.96 1.24 -4.36
C ILE A 158 -20.77 2.12 -3.93
N SER A 159 -21.04 3.24 -3.26
CA SER A 159 -19.99 4.16 -2.82
C SER A 159 -19.07 3.54 -1.76
N TYR A 160 -19.62 2.75 -0.83
CA TYR A 160 -18.84 2.07 0.19
C TYR A 160 -17.99 0.94 -0.39
N MET A 161 -18.54 0.13 -1.31
CA MET A 161 -17.77 -0.88 -2.05
C MET A 161 -16.64 -0.27 -2.89
N LEU A 162 -16.92 0.88 -3.52
CA LEU A 162 -15.90 1.61 -4.26
C LEU A 162 -14.79 2.15 -3.34
N LEU A 163 -15.14 2.52 -2.09
CA LEU A 163 -14.16 2.91 -1.08
C LEU A 163 -13.24 1.73 -0.73
N GLY A 164 -13.77 0.51 -0.60
CA GLY A 164 -13.00 -0.72 -0.39
C GLY A 164 -12.02 -1.04 -1.52
N VAL A 165 -12.20 -0.46 -2.73
CA VAL A 165 -11.22 -0.55 -3.82
C VAL A 165 -10.23 0.61 -3.80
N THR A 166 -10.72 1.84 -3.64
CA THR A 166 -9.90 3.05 -3.80
C THR A 166 -8.98 3.30 -2.62
N PHE A 167 -9.40 2.97 -1.40
CA PHE A 167 -8.57 3.16 -0.21
C PHE A 167 -7.35 2.24 -0.18
N PRO A 168 -7.45 0.92 -0.43
CA PRO A 168 -6.27 0.05 -0.48
C PRO A 168 -5.26 0.45 -1.56
N VAL A 169 -5.70 0.97 -2.71
CA VAL A 169 -4.79 1.49 -3.75
C VAL A 169 -3.89 2.60 -3.19
N MET A 170 -4.46 3.51 -2.41
CA MET A 170 -3.71 4.57 -1.76
C MET A 170 -2.83 4.03 -0.63
N ASP A 171 -3.38 3.24 0.28
CA ASP A 171 -2.69 2.75 1.49
C ASP A 171 -1.54 1.80 1.16
N ILE A 172 -1.73 0.82 0.27
CA ILE A 172 -0.67 -0.10 -0.18
C ILE A 172 0.45 0.68 -0.88
N SER A 173 0.10 1.67 -1.71
CA SER A 173 1.10 2.51 -2.37
C SER A 173 1.92 3.33 -1.38
N LEU A 174 1.28 3.88 -0.34
CA LEU A 174 1.94 4.63 0.73
C LEU A 174 2.88 3.72 1.55
N ASN A 175 2.42 2.53 1.92
CA ASN A 175 3.22 1.56 2.66
C ASN A 175 4.40 1.01 1.85
N SER A 176 4.23 0.84 0.54
CA SER A 176 5.28 0.41 -0.39
C SER A 176 6.36 1.47 -0.62
N MET A 177 6.13 2.73 -0.26
CA MET A 177 7.16 3.77 -0.32
C MET A 177 8.24 3.60 0.74
N LEU A 178 7.94 3.05 1.91
CA LEU A 178 8.89 2.89 3.02
C LEU A 178 10.18 2.14 2.62
N PRO A 179 10.11 0.91 2.03
CA PRO A 179 11.32 0.19 1.61
C PRO A 179 12.06 0.82 0.44
N VAL A 180 11.40 1.73 -0.29
CA VAL A 180 11.98 2.44 -1.44
C VAL A 180 12.68 3.73 -1.01
N MET A 181 12.26 4.36 0.09
CA MET A 181 12.85 5.60 0.62
C MET A 181 14.23 5.35 1.24
N THR A 182 14.45 4.19 1.87
CA THR A 182 15.74 3.88 2.50
C THR A 182 16.04 2.38 2.48
N SER A 183 17.30 2.04 2.26
CA SER A 183 17.84 0.69 2.41
C SER A 183 18.45 0.44 3.81
N ASP A 184 18.64 1.49 4.60
CA ASP A 184 19.17 1.41 5.96
C ASP A 184 18.07 0.94 6.92
N MET A 185 18.36 -0.10 7.70
CA MET A 185 17.41 -0.70 8.64
C MET A 185 17.07 0.23 9.81
N GLU A 186 18.03 1.03 10.29
CA GLU A 186 17.79 2.00 11.37
C GLU A 186 16.84 3.11 10.92
N GLU A 187 17.07 3.67 9.74
CA GLU A 187 16.21 4.69 9.14
C GLU A 187 14.81 4.14 8.83
N ARG A 188 14.73 2.88 8.38
CA ARG A 188 13.44 2.22 8.14
C ARG A 188 12.64 2.07 9.42
N ASN A 189 13.30 1.66 10.52
CA ASN A 189 12.67 1.55 11.83
C ASN A 189 12.20 2.93 12.34
N PHE A 190 13.01 3.98 12.14
CA PHE A 190 12.63 5.34 12.50
C PHE A 190 11.41 5.82 11.73
N LEU A 191 11.36 5.60 10.41
CA LEU A 191 10.18 5.96 9.60
C LEU A 191 8.94 5.14 9.98
N ALA A 192 9.10 3.87 10.36
CA ALA A 192 8.01 3.05 10.85
C ALA A 192 7.48 3.56 12.21
N MET A 193 8.37 3.97 13.12
CA MET A 193 7.97 4.64 14.37
C MET A 193 7.22 5.93 14.10
N LEU A 194 7.71 6.76 13.17
CA LEU A 194 7.09 8.02 12.78
C LEU A 194 5.69 7.80 12.19
N LYS A 195 5.51 6.75 11.39
CA LYS A 195 4.21 6.30 10.89
C LYS A 195 3.27 5.92 12.03
N ASN A 196 3.71 5.07 12.96
CA ASN A 196 2.90 4.64 14.09
C ASN A 196 2.50 5.81 15.00
N PHE A 197 3.40 6.77 15.18
CA PHE A 197 3.12 8.00 15.92
C PHE A 197 2.07 8.87 15.19
N ALA A 198 2.19 9.03 13.88
CA ALA A 198 1.18 9.71 13.06
C ALA A 198 -0.19 9.01 13.15
N TYR A 199 -0.20 7.68 13.19
CA TYR A 199 -1.41 6.87 13.37
C TYR A 199 -2.04 7.09 14.74
N GLY A 200 -1.25 7.10 15.82
CA GLY A 200 -1.73 7.38 17.16
C GLY A 200 -2.34 8.78 17.29
N LEU A 201 -1.67 9.79 16.73
CA LEU A 201 -2.19 11.17 16.72
C LEU A 201 -3.46 11.30 15.86
N GLY A 202 -3.46 10.77 14.65
CA GLY A 202 -4.62 10.85 13.74
C GLY A 202 -5.83 10.10 14.27
N GLY A 203 -5.65 8.95 14.89
CA GLY A 203 -6.71 8.21 15.58
C GLY A 203 -7.23 8.92 16.82
N GLY A 204 -6.32 9.48 17.63
CA GLY A 204 -6.68 10.24 18.85
C GLY A 204 -7.46 11.53 18.57
N LEU A 205 -7.10 12.25 17.51
CA LEU A 205 -7.82 13.47 17.10
C LEU A 205 -9.29 13.17 16.74
N ASN A 206 -9.58 12.01 16.15
CA ASN A 206 -10.95 11.62 15.83
C ASN A 206 -11.79 11.21 17.04
N LEU A 207 -11.16 10.88 18.18
CA LEU A 207 -11.88 10.57 19.42
C LEU A 207 -12.26 11.83 20.21
N ILE A 208 -11.67 12.98 19.90
CA ILE A 208 -11.89 14.26 20.57
C ILE A 208 -12.89 15.12 19.77
N ALA A 209 -13.05 14.88 18.49
CA ALA A 209 -13.98 15.59 17.60
C ALA A 209 -15.37 14.96 17.61
#